data_24d764b3adea46fe4fe9d03122047b2f
#
_entry.id   24d764b3adea46fe4fe9d03122047b2f
#
_cell.length_a   1.000
_cell.length_b   1.000
_cell.length_c   1.000
_cell.angle_alpha   90.00
_cell.angle_beta   90.00
_cell.angle_gamma   90.00
#
_symmetry.space_group_name_H-M   'P 1'
#
loop_
_entity.id
_entity.type
_entity.pdbx_description
1 polymer ?
#
loop_
_entity_poly.entity_id
_entity_poly.type
_entity_poly.pdbx_seq_one_letter_code
_entity_poly.pdbx_strand_id
1 'polypeptide(L)'
;MLKRTITAELIKKFNEMLYKILDDMDNENYEGALDLIDAAFKDIFRLSIKFFNSLSLENIMEMVKINGSIVTDKCIIMAKLLEEEGNALEFQGKLDDAFYIHQKSLNLFLEAYLNESTTCDLKEYFSDIDPLINKLCEYKLSFTLLSKIADYYAETKRYDKADNVIYELLEENNHDAKYVKFSIEFYENLLLKTNNDLNSGNLPREEIEDSLSSLRNILQNK
;
A
#
# COMPACT_ATOMS: atom_id res chain seq x y z
N MET A 1 -27.17 -10.20 6.11
CA MET A 1 -27.34 -9.59 7.44
C MET A 1 -26.19 -9.92 8.41
N LEU A 2 -25.90 -11.18 8.75
CA LEU A 2 -24.85 -11.53 9.72
C LEU A 2 -23.45 -10.94 9.40
N LYS A 3 -23.02 -11.01 8.14
CA LYS A 3 -21.69 -10.51 7.70
C LYS A 3 -21.53 -9.00 7.96
N ARG A 4 -22.56 -8.21 7.70
CA ARG A 4 -22.58 -6.76 7.88
C ARG A 4 -22.56 -6.34 9.36
N THR A 5 -23.21 -7.14 10.22
CA THR A 5 -23.23 -6.92 11.67
C THR A 5 -21.86 -7.18 12.30
N ILE A 6 -21.14 -8.24 11.86
CA ILE A 6 -19.80 -8.58 12.33
C ILE A 6 -18.80 -7.51 11.91
N THR A 7 -18.90 -7.00 10.69
CA THR A 7 -18.02 -5.94 10.19
C THR A 7 -18.22 -4.63 10.98
N ALA A 8 -19.48 -4.24 11.24
CA ALA A 8 -19.80 -3.04 12.01
C ALA A 8 -19.27 -3.09 13.46
N GLU A 9 -19.37 -4.27 14.11
CA GLU A 9 -18.83 -4.47 15.45
C GLU A 9 -17.30 -4.41 15.46
N LEU A 10 -16.65 -4.97 14.44
CA LEU A 10 -15.22 -4.91 14.26
C LEU A 10 -14.74 -3.47 14.09
N ILE A 11 -15.39 -2.69 13.22
CA ILE A 11 -15.08 -1.28 12.97
C ILE A 11 -15.26 -0.45 14.25
N LYS A 12 -16.32 -0.69 15.00
CA LYS A 12 -16.54 0.01 16.27
C LYS A 12 -15.40 -0.24 17.26
N LYS A 13 -15.00 -1.49 17.44
CA LYS A 13 -13.88 -1.85 18.32
C LYS A 13 -12.57 -1.22 17.85
N PHE A 14 -12.31 -1.28 16.55
CA PHE A 14 -11.14 -0.65 15.94
C PHE A 14 -11.10 0.84 16.25
N ASN A 15 -12.18 1.58 16.01
CA ASN A 15 -12.23 3.02 16.26
C ASN A 15 -12.02 3.37 17.75
N GLU A 16 -12.58 2.58 18.66
CA GLU A 16 -12.37 2.76 20.11
C GLU A 16 -10.91 2.53 20.52
N MET A 17 -10.24 1.55 19.91
CA MET A 17 -8.82 1.26 20.18
C MET A 17 -7.91 2.31 19.52
N LEU A 18 -8.18 2.65 18.26
CA LEU A 18 -7.40 3.66 17.53
C LEU A 18 -7.41 5.00 18.24
N TYR A 19 -8.57 5.44 18.74
CA TYR A 19 -8.66 6.67 19.52
C TYR A 19 -7.69 6.69 20.71
N LYS A 20 -7.60 5.58 21.46
CA LYS A 20 -6.67 5.47 22.61
C LYS A 20 -5.21 5.43 22.19
N ILE A 21 -4.92 4.73 21.07
CA ILE A 21 -3.57 4.68 20.49
C ILE A 21 -3.11 6.09 20.12
N LEU A 22 -3.96 6.85 19.40
CA LEU A 22 -3.64 8.22 19.00
C LEU A 22 -3.50 9.16 20.19
N ASP A 23 -4.32 9.00 21.24
CA ASP A 23 -4.19 9.77 22.48
C ASP A 23 -2.84 9.51 23.18
N ASP A 24 -2.40 8.26 23.26
CA ASP A 24 -1.06 7.90 23.76
C ASP A 24 0.07 8.45 22.88
N MET A 25 -0.09 8.42 21.55
CA MET A 25 0.86 9.01 20.61
C MET A 25 1.01 10.52 20.80
N ASP A 26 -0.11 11.24 20.93
CA ASP A 26 -0.14 12.69 21.15
C ASP A 26 0.48 13.09 22.50
N ASN A 27 0.40 12.20 23.50
CA ASN A 27 1.02 12.38 24.81
C ASN A 27 2.47 11.84 24.87
N GLU A 28 3.09 11.49 23.74
CA GLU A 28 4.45 10.93 23.64
C GLU A 28 4.63 9.62 24.42
N ASN A 29 3.53 8.93 24.77
CA ASN A 29 3.52 7.63 25.44
C ASN A 29 3.63 6.48 24.41
N TYR A 30 4.73 6.42 23.67
CA TYR A 30 4.91 5.46 22.57
C TYR A 30 4.91 3.99 23.05
N GLU A 31 5.36 3.70 24.28
CA GLU A 31 5.27 2.36 24.85
C GLU A 31 3.81 1.96 25.10
N GLY A 32 3.02 2.87 25.69
CA GLY A 32 1.59 2.66 25.88
C GLY A 32 0.85 2.46 24.57
N ALA A 33 1.15 3.27 23.54
CA ALA A 33 0.60 3.10 22.20
C ALA A 33 0.91 1.72 21.61
N LEU A 34 2.16 1.24 21.72
CA LEU A 34 2.56 -0.09 21.25
C LEU A 34 1.83 -1.23 22.01
N ASP A 35 1.64 -1.10 23.33
CA ASP A 35 0.87 -2.05 24.12
C ASP A 35 -0.61 -2.08 23.70
N LEU A 36 -1.21 -0.92 23.41
CA LEU A 36 -2.58 -0.81 22.91
C LEU A 36 -2.71 -1.40 21.50
N ILE A 37 -1.72 -1.22 20.62
CA ILE A 37 -1.68 -1.83 19.28
C ILE A 37 -1.63 -3.35 19.41
N ASP A 38 -0.78 -3.91 20.26
CA ASP A 38 -0.73 -5.37 20.53
C ASP A 38 -2.06 -5.90 21.08
N ALA A 39 -2.69 -5.14 21.99
CA ALA A 39 -4.01 -5.47 22.52
C ALA A 39 -5.09 -5.45 21.41
N ALA A 40 -5.05 -4.48 20.49
CA ALA A 40 -5.94 -4.39 19.35
C ALA A 40 -5.75 -5.58 18.40
N PHE A 41 -4.52 -5.96 18.08
CA PHE A 41 -4.23 -7.16 17.27
C PHE A 41 -4.74 -8.44 17.93
N LYS A 42 -4.56 -8.60 19.23
CA LYS A 42 -5.09 -9.77 19.99
C LYS A 42 -6.62 -9.81 20.00
N ASP A 43 -7.28 -8.67 20.20
CA ASP A 43 -8.76 -8.62 20.25
C ASP A 43 -9.39 -8.82 18.87
N ILE A 44 -8.85 -8.17 17.83
CA ILE A 44 -9.42 -8.16 16.48
C ILE A 44 -9.00 -9.40 15.69
N PHE A 45 -7.70 -9.75 15.70
CA PHE A 45 -7.14 -10.80 14.84
C PHE A 45 -6.77 -12.07 15.60
N ARG A 46 -6.87 -12.09 16.93
CA ARG A 46 -6.51 -13.23 17.82
C ARG A 46 -5.02 -13.59 17.78
N LEU A 47 -4.18 -12.64 17.39
CA LEU A 47 -2.72 -12.80 17.27
C LEU A 47 -2.02 -11.62 17.95
N SER A 48 -0.84 -11.85 18.54
CA SER A 48 -0.01 -10.74 19.01
C SER A 48 0.66 -10.03 17.84
N ILE A 49 0.92 -8.74 18.00
CA ILE A 49 1.64 -7.95 16.98
C ILE A 49 3.02 -8.54 16.67
N LYS A 50 3.73 -9.02 17.69
CA LYS A 50 5.04 -9.68 17.50
C LYS A 50 4.96 -10.91 16.59
N PHE A 51 3.95 -11.74 16.76
CA PHE A 51 3.74 -12.89 15.87
C PHE A 51 3.39 -12.42 14.46
N PHE A 52 2.49 -11.43 14.35
CA PHE A 52 2.08 -10.86 13.09
C PHE A 52 3.26 -10.27 12.32
N ASN A 53 4.15 -9.54 12.98
CA ASN A 53 5.34 -8.97 12.37
C ASN A 53 6.34 -10.02 11.87
N SER A 54 6.31 -11.24 12.40
CA SER A 54 7.14 -12.36 11.90
C SER A 54 6.60 -13.02 10.63
N LEU A 55 5.35 -12.74 10.25
CA LEU A 55 4.73 -13.32 9.06
C LEU A 55 5.22 -12.64 7.77
N SER A 56 5.33 -13.43 6.70
CA SER A 56 5.50 -12.89 5.36
C SER A 56 4.24 -12.13 4.92
N LEU A 57 4.40 -11.20 3.98
CA LEU A 57 3.27 -10.45 3.41
C LEU A 57 2.21 -11.39 2.81
N GLU A 58 2.62 -12.47 2.15
CA GLU A 58 1.72 -13.47 1.58
C GLU A 58 0.84 -14.12 2.65
N ASN A 59 1.41 -14.50 3.79
CA ASN A 59 0.65 -15.07 4.91
C ASN A 59 -0.32 -14.04 5.51
N ILE A 60 0.12 -12.78 5.61
CA ILE A 60 -0.73 -11.67 6.06
C ILE A 60 -1.93 -11.48 5.10
N MET A 61 -1.68 -11.52 3.79
CA MET A 61 -2.72 -11.38 2.79
C MET A 61 -3.77 -12.52 2.86
N GLU A 62 -3.36 -13.75 3.18
CA GLU A 62 -4.33 -14.84 3.40
C GLU A 62 -5.24 -14.59 4.61
N MET A 63 -4.75 -13.89 5.64
CA MET A 63 -5.57 -13.58 6.84
C MET A 63 -6.66 -12.55 6.58
N VAL A 64 -6.51 -11.68 5.59
CA VAL A 64 -7.52 -10.67 5.23
C VAL A 64 -8.52 -11.18 4.19
N LYS A 65 -8.33 -12.39 3.67
CA LYS A 65 -9.24 -13.01 2.70
C LYS A 65 -10.35 -13.84 3.38
N ILE A 66 -11.53 -13.82 2.79
CA ILE A 66 -12.63 -14.74 3.09
C ILE A 66 -13.12 -15.32 1.76
N ASN A 67 -13.09 -16.66 1.63
CA ASN A 67 -13.43 -17.35 0.38
C ASN A 67 -12.63 -16.84 -0.84
N GLY A 68 -11.35 -16.55 -0.65
CA GLY A 68 -10.44 -16.06 -1.71
C GLY A 68 -10.58 -14.58 -2.05
N SER A 69 -11.55 -13.85 -1.48
CA SER A 69 -11.75 -12.43 -1.70
C SER A 69 -11.25 -11.60 -0.52
N ILE A 70 -10.58 -10.49 -0.81
CA ILE A 70 -10.10 -9.55 0.22
C ILE A 70 -11.30 -8.91 0.92
N VAL A 71 -11.23 -8.83 2.25
CA VAL A 71 -12.17 -8.06 3.07
C VAL A 71 -11.54 -6.70 3.31
N THR A 72 -11.93 -5.72 2.51
CA THR A 72 -11.32 -4.39 2.44
C THR A 72 -11.20 -3.71 3.81
N ASP A 73 -12.29 -3.62 4.58
CA ASP A 73 -12.26 -3.02 5.92
C ASP A 73 -11.26 -3.72 6.87
N LYS A 74 -11.19 -5.06 6.81
CA LYS A 74 -10.24 -5.81 7.64
C LYS A 74 -8.78 -5.52 7.24
N CYS A 75 -8.55 -5.36 5.94
CA CYS A 75 -7.24 -5.01 5.40
C CYS A 75 -6.82 -3.60 5.85
N ILE A 76 -7.76 -2.63 5.79
CA ILE A 76 -7.54 -1.25 6.24
C ILE A 76 -7.26 -1.19 7.75
N ILE A 77 -8.06 -1.90 8.57
CA ILE A 77 -7.82 -1.95 10.02
C ILE A 77 -6.41 -2.43 10.33
N MET A 78 -5.97 -3.49 9.66
CA MET A 78 -4.64 -4.04 9.84
C MET A 78 -3.55 -3.06 9.38
N ALA A 79 -3.75 -2.44 8.22
CA ALA A 79 -2.84 -1.43 7.67
C ALA A 79 -2.69 -0.24 8.61
N LYS A 80 -3.81 0.30 9.12
CA LYS A 80 -3.80 1.46 10.02
C LYS A 80 -3.12 1.17 11.36
N LEU A 81 -3.37 0.01 11.95
CA LEU A 81 -2.69 -0.39 13.20
C LEU A 81 -1.17 -0.56 12.99
N LEU A 82 -0.73 -1.09 11.84
CA LEU A 82 0.69 -1.17 11.50
C LEU A 82 1.29 0.22 11.21
N GLU A 83 0.55 1.12 10.60
CA GLU A 83 1.01 2.49 10.40
C GLU A 83 1.33 3.15 11.75
N GLU A 84 0.43 3.04 12.73
CA GLU A 84 0.66 3.61 14.05
C GLU A 84 1.78 2.89 14.81
N GLU A 85 1.96 1.58 14.63
CA GLU A 85 3.14 0.87 15.15
C GLU A 85 4.43 1.44 14.54
N GLY A 86 4.46 1.61 13.22
CA GLY A 86 5.61 2.21 12.53
C GLY A 86 5.90 3.63 13.02
N ASN A 87 4.87 4.47 13.19
CA ASN A 87 5.00 5.82 13.72
C ASN A 87 5.57 5.82 15.15
N ALA A 88 5.07 4.95 16.04
CA ALA A 88 5.58 4.83 17.41
C ALA A 88 7.04 4.39 17.43
N LEU A 89 7.44 3.43 16.60
CA LEU A 89 8.82 2.97 16.46
C LEU A 89 9.75 4.07 15.93
N GLU A 90 9.28 4.84 14.95
CA GLU A 90 10.02 5.98 14.38
C GLU A 90 10.30 7.04 15.45
N PHE A 91 9.30 7.43 16.25
CA PHE A 91 9.47 8.35 17.35
C PHE A 91 10.39 7.82 18.46
N GLN A 92 10.49 6.50 18.62
CA GLN A 92 11.49 5.86 19.49
C GLN A 92 12.90 5.78 18.88
N GLY A 93 13.11 6.25 17.64
CA GLY A 93 14.37 6.19 16.93
C GLY A 93 14.71 4.81 16.35
N LYS A 94 13.77 3.87 16.30
CA LYS A 94 13.90 2.52 15.74
C LYS A 94 13.58 2.52 14.24
N LEU A 95 14.38 3.27 13.48
CA LEU A 95 14.06 3.59 12.08
C LEU A 95 13.98 2.37 11.15
N ASP A 96 14.87 1.38 11.35
CA ASP A 96 14.87 0.16 10.54
C ASP A 96 13.59 -0.67 10.78
N ASP A 97 13.19 -0.83 12.04
CA ASP A 97 11.95 -1.54 12.37
C ASP A 97 10.73 -0.79 11.82
N ALA A 98 10.69 0.53 12.00
CA ALA A 98 9.63 1.40 11.49
C ALA A 98 9.49 1.27 9.97
N PHE A 99 10.59 1.27 9.22
CA PHE A 99 10.61 1.10 7.79
C PHE A 99 9.93 -0.21 7.34
N TYR A 100 10.30 -1.35 7.96
CA TYR A 100 9.68 -2.63 7.62
C TYR A 100 8.19 -2.68 7.96
N ILE A 101 7.78 -2.06 9.05
CA ILE A 101 6.37 -2.01 9.45
C ILE A 101 5.57 -1.11 8.51
N HIS A 102 6.09 0.08 8.17
CA HIS A 102 5.46 0.98 7.20
C HIS A 102 5.32 0.34 5.81
N GLN A 103 6.30 -0.45 5.35
CA GLN A 103 6.16 -1.20 4.09
C GLN A 103 4.99 -2.20 4.14
N LYS A 104 4.81 -2.93 5.25
CA LYS A 104 3.68 -3.85 5.42
C LYS A 104 2.36 -3.09 5.42
N SER A 105 2.29 -1.96 6.15
CA SER A 105 1.13 -1.08 6.18
C SER A 105 0.76 -0.61 4.78
N LEU A 106 1.72 -0.02 4.05
CA LEU A 106 1.49 0.47 2.69
C LEU A 106 1.02 -0.64 1.74
N ASN A 107 1.63 -1.83 1.81
CA ASN A 107 1.19 -2.97 1.00
C ASN A 107 -0.27 -3.34 1.26
N LEU A 108 -0.71 -3.34 2.51
CA LEU A 108 -2.09 -3.65 2.89
C LEU A 108 -3.05 -2.54 2.44
N PHE A 109 -2.70 -1.28 2.59
CA PHE A 109 -3.50 -0.17 2.08
C PHE A 109 -3.67 -0.23 0.56
N LEU A 110 -2.58 -0.47 -0.18
CA LEU A 110 -2.63 -0.60 -1.63
C LEU A 110 -3.47 -1.81 -2.06
N GLU A 111 -3.34 -2.96 -1.39
CA GLU A 111 -4.21 -4.11 -1.65
C GLU A 111 -5.68 -3.80 -1.37
N ALA A 112 -5.96 -3.10 -0.28
CA ALA A 112 -7.32 -2.69 0.04
C ALA A 112 -7.90 -1.74 -1.01
N TYR A 113 -7.09 -0.79 -1.49
CA TYR A 113 -7.49 0.18 -2.50
C TYR A 113 -7.74 -0.46 -3.86
N LEU A 114 -6.75 -1.21 -4.36
CA LEU A 114 -6.80 -1.85 -5.69
C LEU A 114 -7.87 -2.95 -5.80
N ASN A 115 -8.29 -3.52 -4.66
CA ASN A 115 -9.35 -4.53 -4.58
C ASN A 115 -10.61 -4.00 -3.88
N GLU A 116 -10.81 -2.67 -3.88
CA GLU A 116 -11.92 -2.05 -3.19
C GLU A 116 -13.26 -2.61 -3.65
N SER A 117 -14.06 -3.04 -2.68
CA SER A 117 -15.47 -3.36 -2.91
C SER A 117 -16.34 -2.13 -2.65
N THR A 118 -17.50 -2.07 -3.31
CA THR A 118 -18.48 -0.98 -3.14
C THR A 118 -19.02 -0.82 -1.71
N THR A 119 -18.66 -1.70 -0.79
CA THR A 119 -19.18 -1.79 0.59
C THR A 119 -18.11 -1.51 1.65
N CYS A 120 -17.04 -0.82 1.34
CA CYS A 120 -16.01 -0.43 2.31
C CYS A 120 -16.48 0.77 3.15
N ASP A 121 -16.46 0.61 4.47
CA ASP A 121 -16.89 1.64 5.43
C ASP A 121 -15.71 2.48 5.97
N LEU A 122 -14.45 2.09 5.71
CA LEU A 122 -13.22 2.74 6.20
C LEU A 122 -12.40 3.44 5.09
N LYS A 123 -13.07 3.91 4.03
CA LYS A 123 -12.43 4.53 2.86
C LYS A 123 -11.62 5.79 3.19
N GLU A 124 -11.97 6.48 4.25
CA GLU A 124 -11.27 7.68 4.70
C GLU A 124 -9.77 7.44 4.94
N TYR A 125 -9.39 6.24 5.36
CA TYR A 125 -7.99 5.87 5.61
C TYR A 125 -7.16 5.67 4.33
N PHE A 126 -7.77 5.67 3.14
CA PHE A 126 -7.00 5.70 1.90
C PHE A 126 -6.22 7.01 1.70
N SER A 127 -6.57 8.06 2.46
CA SER A 127 -5.77 9.29 2.52
C SER A 127 -4.36 9.08 3.08
N ASP A 128 -4.12 7.99 3.82
CA ASP A 128 -2.84 7.69 4.45
C ASP A 128 -1.84 7.04 3.46
N ILE A 129 -2.31 6.60 2.27
CA ILE A 129 -1.46 5.98 1.25
C ILE A 129 -0.36 6.94 0.76
N ASP A 130 -0.72 8.15 0.34
CA ASP A 130 0.26 9.12 -0.18
C ASP A 130 1.31 9.54 0.86
N PRO A 131 0.97 9.85 2.12
CA PRO A 131 1.95 10.06 3.19
C PRO A 131 2.91 8.89 3.38
N LEU A 132 2.42 7.65 3.37
CA LEU A 132 3.26 6.45 3.49
C LEU A 132 4.17 6.26 2.28
N ILE A 133 3.68 6.48 1.06
CA ILE A 133 4.52 6.44 -0.15
C ILE A 133 5.65 7.48 -0.01
N ASN A 134 5.33 8.72 0.34
CA ASN A 134 6.32 9.79 0.48
C ASN A 134 7.36 9.47 1.57
N LYS A 135 6.95 8.83 2.67
CA LYS A 135 7.86 8.41 3.75
C LYS A 135 8.81 7.30 3.31
N LEU A 136 8.36 6.41 2.43
CA LEU A 136 9.11 5.23 2.01
C LEU A 136 9.93 5.43 0.73
N CYS A 137 9.64 6.46 -0.08
CA CYS A 137 10.33 6.72 -1.35
C CYS A 137 11.82 7.08 -1.21
N GLU A 138 12.29 7.42 0.02
CA GLU A 138 13.71 7.64 0.30
C GLU A 138 14.51 6.33 0.40
N TYR A 139 13.83 5.19 0.42
CA TYR A 139 14.41 3.87 0.59
C TYR A 139 14.21 3.02 -0.66
N LYS A 140 15.09 2.04 -0.85
CA LYS A 140 14.91 1.06 -1.93
C LYS A 140 13.74 0.13 -1.64
N LEU A 141 12.69 0.23 -2.45
CA LEU A 141 11.49 -0.59 -2.33
C LEU A 141 11.57 -1.86 -3.19
N SER A 142 10.79 -2.88 -2.82
CA SER A 142 10.69 -4.10 -3.62
C SER A 142 9.89 -3.86 -4.90
N PHE A 143 10.20 -4.64 -5.96
CA PHE A 143 9.42 -4.62 -7.20
C PHE A 143 7.91 -4.76 -6.96
N THR A 144 7.51 -5.69 -6.09
CA THR A 144 6.09 -5.94 -5.79
C THR A 144 5.41 -4.71 -5.17
N LEU A 145 6.12 -3.92 -4.38
CA LEU A 145 5.56 -2.71 -3.80
C LEU A 145 5.52 -1.57 -4.83
N LEU A 146 6.60 -1.38 -5.60
CA LEU A 146 6.66 -0.38 -6.66
C LEU A 146 5.58 -0.61 -7.73
N SER A 147 5.34 -1.86 -8.15
CA SER A 147 4.27 -2.16 -9.12
C SER A 147 2.89 -1.76 -8.60
N LYS A 148 2.59 -2.03 -7.32
CA LYS A 148 1.32 -1.60 -6.71
C LYS A 148 1.20 -0.08 -6.58
N ILE A 149 2.29 0.61 -6.28
CA ILE A 149 2.32 2.08 -6.24
C ILE A 149 2.04 2.65 -7.65
N ALA A 150 2.64 2.07 -8.70
CA ALA A 150 2.35 2.48 -10.07
C ALA A 150 0.87 2.25 -10.44
N ASP A 151 0.31 1.09 -10.10
CA ASP A 151 -1.11 0.78 -10.31
C ASP A 151 -2.03 1.76 -9.53
N TYR A 152 -1.70 2.06 -8.29
CA TYR A 152 -2.43 3.04 -7.48
C TYR A 152 -2.42 4.44 -8.12
N TYR A 153 -1.28 4.90 -8.60
CA TYR A 153 -1.20 6.17 -9.30
C TYR A 153 -1.97 6.14 -10.63
N ALA A 154 -1.95 5.02 -11.35
CA ALA A 154 -2.73 4.85 -12.57
C ALA A 154 -4.25 4.88 -12.29
N GLU A 155 -4.74 4.19 -11.24
CA GLU A 155 -6.15 4.20 -10.86
C GLU A 155 -6.61 5.57 -10.35
N THR A 156 -5.72 6.34 -9.72
CA THR A 156 -6.00 7.72 -9.28
C THR A 156 -5.74 8.77 -10.37
N LYS A 157 -5.47 8.34 -11.60
CA LYS A 157 -5.20 9.18 -12.79
C LYS A 157 -4.02 10.14 -12.63
N ARG A 158 -3.05 9.78 -11.83
CA ARG A 158 -1.77 10.49 -11.65
C ARG A 158 -0.70 9.78 -12.46
N TYR A 159 -0.87 9.81 -13.79
CA TYR A 159 -0.06 9.01 -14.70
C TYR A 159 1.40 9.46 -14.74
N ASP A 160 1.67 10.75 -14.54
CA ASP A 160 3.01 11.30 -14.36
C ASP A 160 3.75 10.66 -13.18
N LYS A 161 3.06 10.49 -12.05
CA LYS A 161 3.65 9.81 -10.88
C LYS A 161 3.85 8.33 -11.11
N ALA A 162 2.92 7.67 -11.81
CA ALA A 162 3.08 6.27 -12.19
C ALA A 162 4.29 6.09 -13.11
N ASP A 163 4.47 6.97 -14.10
CA ASP A 163 5.62 7.00 -15.01
C ASP A 163 6.94 7.15 -14.27
N ASN A 164 7.02 8.07 -13.30
CA ASN A 164 8.19 8.24 -12.45
C ASN A 164 8.56 6.96 -11.69
N VAL A 165 7.57 6.24 -11.12
CA VAL A 165 7.81 4.96 -10.43
C VAL A 165 8.34 3.90 -11.41
N ILE A 166 7.80 3.83 -12.63
CA ILE A 166 8.27 2.91 -13.67
C ILE A 166 9.70 3.23 -14.10
N TYR A 167 10.00 4.52 -14.28
CA TYR A 167 11.35 4.98 -14.63
C TYR A 167 12.36 4.60 -13.53
N GLU A 168 12.07 4.89 -12.28
CA GLU A 168 12.91 4.55 -11.13
C GLU A 168 13.15 3.04 -11.02
N LEU A 169 12.09 2.24 -11.20
CA LEU A 169 12.18 0.78 -11.24
C LEU A 169 13.15 0.28 -12.33
N LEU A 170 13.13 0.87 -13.51
CA LEU A 170 13.98 0.48 -14.63
C LEU A 170 15.44 0.85 -14.38
N GLU A 171 15.70 2.09 -13.92
CA GLU A 171 17.05 2.59 -13.62
C GLU A 171 17.72 1.78 -12.51
N GLU A 172 17.02 1.56 -11.39
CA GLU A 172 17.57 0.80 -10.26
C GLU A 172 17.92 -0.66 -10.59
N ASN A 173 17.25 -1.23 -11.58
CA ASN A 173 17.43 -2.62 -11.98
C ASN A 173 18.16 -2.79 -13.32
N ASN A 174 18.89 -1.76 -13.78
CA ASN A 174 19.68 -1.77 -15.00
C ASN A 174 18.88 -2.29 -16.22
N HIS A 175 17.61 -1.92 -16.31
CA HIS A 175 16.70 -2.34 -17.38
C HIS A 175 16.66 -3.86 -17.58
N ASP A 176 16.72 -4.65 -16.50
CA ASP A 176 16.57 -6.11 -16.61
C ASP A 176 15.28 -6.49 -17.37
N ALA A 177 15.36 -7.54 -18.16
CA ALA A 177 14.27 -7.95 -19.06
C ALA A 177 12.92 -8.19 -18.36
N LYS A 178 12.94 -8.60 -17.08
CA LYS A 178 11.72 -8.80 -16.29
C LYS A 178 11.00 -7.47 -16.06
N TYR A 179 11.74 -6.43 -15.65
CA TYR A 179 11.17 -5.11 -15.35
C TYR A 179 10.77 -4.37 -16.63
N VAL A 180 11.58 -4.52 -17.70
CA VAL A 180 11.22 -3.97 -19.03
C VAL A 180 9.92 -4.55 -19.55
N LYS A 181 9.70 -5.87 -19.41
CA LYS A 181 8.43 -6.50 -19.81
C LYS A 181 7.23 -5.98 -19.03
N PHE A 182 7.39 -5.85 -17.70
CA PHE A 182 6.36 -5.26 -16.84
C PHE A 182 6.02 -3.83 -17.27
N SER A 183 7.05 -3.01 -17.51
CA SER A 183 6.86 -1.61 -17.92
C SER A 183 6.16 -1.49 -19.28
N ILE A 184 6.48 -2.37 -20.24
CA ILE A 184 5.78 -2.42 -21.53
C ILE A 184 4.30 -2.72 -21.31
N GLU A 185 3.97 -3.76 -20.53
CA GLU A 185 2.59 -4.13 -20.21
C GLU A 185 1.85 -2.99 -19.52
N PHE A 186 2.49 -2.31 -18.57
CA PHE A 186 1.94 -1.15 -17.88
C PHE A 186 1.59 -0.02 -18.86
N TYR A 187 2.51 0.38 -19.74
CA TYR A 187 2.26 1.44 -20.73
C TYR A 187 1.24 1.04 -21.79
N GLU A 188 1.22 -0.23 -22.22
CA GLU A 188 0.19 -0.73 -23.13
C GLU A 188 -1.20 -0.61 -22.52
N ASN A 189 -1.35 -0.89 -21.20
CA ASN A 189 -2.59 -0.69 -20.47
C ASN A 189 -2.98 0.80 -20.37
N LEU A 190 -2.02 1.71 -20.17
CA LEU A 190 -2.28 3.15 -20.19
C LEU A 190 -2.77 3.63 -21.57
N LEU A 191 -2.25 3.09 -22.67
CA LEU A 191 -2.70 3.44 -24.02
C LEU A 191 -4.16 3.07 -24.31
N LEU A 192 -4.80 2.24 -23.48
CA LEU A 192 -6.25 1.97 -23.57
C LEU A 192 -7.09 3.14 -23.06
N LYS A 193 -6.50 4.09 -22.30
CA LYS A 193 -7.18 5.29 -21.82
C LYS A 193 -7.35 6.31 -22.96
N THR A 194 -8.27 7.25 -22.79
CA THR A 194 -8.47 8.33 -23.77
C THR A 194 -7.35 9.37 -23.70
N ASN A 195 -7.10 10.11 -24.79
CA ASN A 195 -6.11 11.19 -24.79
C ASN A 195 -6.44 12.26 -23.73
N ASN A 196 -7.72 12.52 -23.51
CA ASN A 196 -8.15 13.48 -22.51
C ASN A 196 -7.82 13.01 -21.09
N ASP A 197 -8.00 11.71 -20.78
CA ASP A 197 -7.59 11.15 -19.49
C ASP A 197 -6.08 11.23 -19.31
N LEU A 198 -5.30 10.83 -20.31
CA LEU A 198 -3.83 10.85 -20.26
C LEU A 198 -3.30 12.28 -20.04
N ASN A 199 -3.81 13.25 -20.80
CA ASN A 199 -3.42 14.65 -20.65
C ASN A 199 -3.83 15.22 -19.27
N SER A 200 -4.98 14.82 -18.75
CA SER A 200 -5.43 15.24 -17.41
C SER A 200 -4.54 14.68 -16.30
N GLY A 201 -3.91 13.53 -16.52
CA GLY A 201 -2.95 12.90 -15.61
C GLY A 201 -1.49 13.27 -15.92
N ASN A 202 -1.25 14.35 -16.70
CA ASN A 202 0.06 14.88 -17.07
C ASN A 202 1.00 13.89 -17.76
N LEU A 203 0.46 12.91 -18.50
CA LEU A 203 1.25 11.98 -19.30
C LEU A 203 0.62 11.84 -20.69
N PRO A 204 1.00 12.69 -21.66
CA PRO A 204 0.50 12.66 -23.03
C PRO A 204 0.78 11.31 -23.71
N ARG A 205 -0.11 10.91 -24.63
CA ARG A 205 0.02 9.65 -25.37
C ARG A 205 1.36 9.52 -26.08
N GLU A 206 1.87 10.60 -26.66
CA GLU A 206 3.13 10.64 -27.39
C GLU A 206 4.32 10.21 -26.48
N GLU A 207 4.35 10.66 -25.23
CA GLU A 207 5.40 10.27 -24.28
C GLU A 207 5.33 8.77 -23.94
N ILE A 208 4.12 8.21 -23.82
CA ILE A 208 3.94 6.76 -23.60
C ILE A 208 4.42 5.95 -24.81
N GLU A 209 4.11 6.40 -26.03
CA GLU A 209 4.51 5.75 -27.27
C GLU A 209 6.04 5.77 -27.43
N ASP A 210 6.70 6.89 -27.09
CA ASP A 210 8.15 7.03 -27.11
C ASP A 210 8.81 6.10 -26.09
N SER A 211 8.28 6.04 -24.87
CA SER A 211 8.75 5.14 -23.80
C SER A 211 8.62 3.67 -24.25
N LEU A 212 7.47 3.29 -24.80
CA LEU A 212 7.25 1.93 -25.33
C LEU A 212 8.23 1.57 -26.45
N SER A 213 8.46 2.50 -27.38
CA SER A 213 9.41 2.29 -28.48
C SER A 213 10.81 2.02 -27.94
N SER A 214 11.26 2.82 -26.97
CA SER A 214 12.56 2.69 -26.33
C SER A 214 12.71 1.35 -25.60
N LEU A 215 11.70 0.95 -24.81
CA LEU A 215 11.70 -0.30 -24.06
C LEU A 215 11.70 -1.54 -24.96
N ARG A 216 10.95 -1.50 -26.06
CA ARG A 216 10.93 -2.58 -27.07
C ARG A 216 12.30 -2.76 -27.73
N ASN A 217 12.99 -1.64 -28.05
CA ASN A 217 14.34 -1.69 -28.59
C ASN A 217 15.35 -2.31 -27.60
N ILE A 218 15.21 -2.02 -26.30
CA ILE A 218 16.06 -2.63 -25.26
C ILE A 218 15.88 -4.15 -25.21
N LEU A 219 14.64 -4.66 -25.35
CA LEU A 219 14.38 -6.11 -25.38
C LEU A 219 14.91 -6.80 -26.62
N GLN A 220 14.95 -6.12 -27.77
CA GLN A 220 15.45 -6.70 -29.03
C GLN A 220 16.97 -6.80 -29.08
N ASN A 221 17.66 -5.94 -28.32
CA ASN A 221 19.12 -5.86 -28.31
C ASN A 221 19.78 -6.68 -27.18
N LYS A 222 18.99 -7.37 -26.35
CA LYS A 222 19.44 -8.31 -25.30
C LYS A 222 19.17 -9.76 -25.71
#